data_3a15b0935867956ec6a9addafb2bd99c
#
_entry.id   3a15b0935867956ec6a9addafb2bd99c
#
_cell.length_a   1.000
_cell.length_b   1.000
_cell.length_c   1.000
_cell.angle_alpha   90.00
_cell.angle_beta   90.00
_cell.angle_gamma   90.00
#
_symmetry.space_group_name_H-M   'P 1'
#
loop_
_entity.id
_entity.type
_entity.pdbx_description
1 polymer ?
#
loop_
_entity_poly.entity_id
_entity_poly.type
_entity_poly.pdbx_seq_one_letter_code
_entity_poly.pdbx_strand_id
1 'polypeptide(L)'
;MRKAFFSVLFSFILCAAFVVQVQAKNFVLMASTIGPIDAGIVADLEDQFEKDSGIRVRHVGAGTGAALKISEQGTVDLVMVHAKALEEKFIADGFGTERIPVMYNDFLIVGPAADPAGIKGMTSATEALKKIAEKGVPFISRGDKSGTHVAEMDLWKKAGITPAGSWYEVYAKGSEGNAPTLTYTDQKGAYTFMDRATYLSLQKSIKLAVLVEKDEALLNFISVIPVNPKKFPKANYQDAMKFVRWLTSPEKGQKLILEFGIDTYGSPLFFPNSPEWQTLQTKN
;
A
#
# COMPACT_ATOMS: atom_id res chain seq x y z
N MET A 1 60.84 9.52 -71.74
CA MET A 1 60.86 9.90 -70.33
C MET A 1 59.44 10.15 -69.92
N ARG A 2 58.81 9.16 -69.24
CA ARG A 2 57.45 9.25 -68.79
C ARG A 2 57.46 9.38 -67.24
N LYS A 3 56.97 10.50 -66.70
CA LYS A 3 56.84 10.72 -65.28
C LYS A 3 55.50 10.08 -64.81
N ALA A 4 55.57 9.10 -63.90
CA ALA A 4 54.44 8.53 -63.26
C ALA A 4 54.02 9.43 -62.10
N PHE A 5 52.74 9.88 -62.08
CA PHE A 5 52.07 10.55 -60.94
C PHE A 5 51.48 9.50 -60.04
N PHE A 6 51.97 9.42 -58.82
CA PHE A 6 51.32 8.63 -57.76
C PHE A 6 50.24 9.48 -57.07
N SER A 7 49.01 9.11 -57.29
CA SER A 7 47.85 9.69 -56.55
C SER A 7 47.63 8.88 -55.27
N VAL A 8 47.90 9.49 -54.12
CA VAL A 8 47.59 8.90 -52.83
C VAL A 8 46.13 9.25 -52.47
N LEU A 9 45.25 8.27 -52.54
CA LEU A 9 43.86 8.39 -52.13
C LEU A 9 43.78 8.25 -50.60
N PHE A 10 43.53 9.34 -49.89
CA PHE A 10 43.32 9.34 -48.42
C PHE A 10 41.84 8.99 -48.15
N SER A 11 41.55 7.74 -47.78
CA SER A 11 40.22 7.32 -47.37
C SER A 11 39.96 7.79 -45.94
N PHE A 12 39.10 8.81 -45.79
CA PHE A 12 38.55 9.19 -44.50
C PHE A 12 37.47 8.16 -44.11
N ILE A 13 37.78 7.29 -43.16
CA ILE A 13 36.78 6.44 -42.51
C ILE A 13 36.05 7.30 -41.47
N LEU A 14 34.85 7.74 -41.82
CA LEU A 14 33.95 8.45 -40.92
C LEU A 14 33.31 7.40 -39.97
N CYS A 15 33.87 7.20 -38.77
CA CYS A 15 33.24 6.43 -37.72
C CYS A 15 31.97 7.18 -37.23
N ALA A 16 30.85 6.85 -37.80
CA ALA A 16 29.55 7.27 -37.23
C ALA A 16 29.34 6.54 -35.89
N ALA A 17 29.60 7.23 -34.79
CA ALA A 17 29.21 6.76 -33.47
C ALA A 17 27.68 6.73 -33.44
N PHE A 18 27.11 5.55 -33.56
CA PHE A 18 25.69 5.32 -33.22
C PHE A 18 25.51 5.56 -31.72
N VAL A 19 25.12 6.76 -31.36
CA VAL A 19 24.57 7.02 -30.04
C VAL A 19 23.22 6.27 -29.97
N VAL A 20 23.21 5.08 -29.37
CA VAL A 20 22.00 4.40 -29.03
C VAL A 20 21.30 5.29 -28.00
N GLN A 21 20.39 6.14 -28.47
CA GLN A 21 19.46 6.81 -27.59
C GLN A 21 18.60 5.72 -26.90
N VAL A 22 18.97 5.39 -25.67
CA VAL A 22 18.09 4.62 -24.79
C VAL A 22 16.86 5.49 -24.63
N GLN A 23 15.78 5.13 -25.33
CA GLN A 23 14.51 5.81 -25.21
C GLN A 23 14.06 5.64 -23.75
N ALA A 24 14.14 6.72 -22.98
CA ALA A 24 13.67 6.73 -21.61
C ALA A 24 12.21 6.25 -21.61
N LYS A 25 11.83 5.38 -20.66
CA LYS A 25 10.44 5.00 -20.48
C LYS A 25 9.63 6.30 -20.33
N ASN A 26 8.61 6.49 -21.16
CA ASN A 26 7.73 7.66 -21.09
C ASN A 26 6.75 7.58 -19.90
N PHE A 27 6.98 6.70 -18.94
CA PHE A 27 6.16 6.49 -17.75
C PHE A 27 6.97 5.89 -16.62
N VAL A 28 6.44 6.04 -15.40
CA VAL A 28 6.91 5.37 -14.18
C VAL A 28 6.08 4.12 -13.97
N LEU A 29 6.71 2.98 -13.77
CA LEU A 29 6.03 1.74 -13.40
C LEU A 29 6.22 1.49 -11.88
N MET A 30 5.11 1.34 -11.17
CA MET A 30 5.08 1.11 -9.73
C MET A 30 4.52 -0.27 -9.41
N ALA A 31 5.18 -1.03 -8.53
CA ALA A 31 4.57 -2.20 -7.91
C ALA A 31 3.84 -1.76 -6.63
N SER A 32 2.54 -2.02 -6.55
CA SER A 32 1.72 -1.60 -5.40
C SER A 32 0.97 -2.76 -4.77
N THR A 33 0.66 -2.64 -3.49
CA THR A 33 -0.20 -3.59 -2.78
C THR A 33 -1.66 -3.46 -3.22
N ILE A 34 -2.37 -4.60 -3.16
CA ILE A 34 -3.74 -4.73 -3.67
C ILE A 34 -4.74 -3.81 -2.95
N GLY A 35 -4.64 -3.66 -1.62
CA GLY A 35 -5.62 -2.90 -0.84
C GLY A 35 -5.80 -1.44 -1.30
N PRO A 36 -4.74 -0.63 -1.44
CA PRO A 36 -4.83 0.72 -1.99
C PRO A 36 -5.31 0.77 -3.44
N ILE A 37 -4.99 -0.25 -4.26
CA ILE A 37 -5.48 -0.35 -5.64
C ILE A 37 -6.99 -0.58 -5.64
N ASP A 38 -7.48 -1.56 -4.90
CA ASP A 38 -8.90 -1.92 -4.82
C ASP A 38 -9.74 -0.79 -4.22
N ALA A 39 -9.17 0.00 -3.31
CA ALA A 39 -9.80 1.19 -2.77
C ALA A 39 -9.91 2.34 -3.79
N GLY A 40 -9.12 2.31 -4.88
CA GLY A 40 -9.13 3.32 -5.95
C GLY A 40 -8.12 4.45 -5.76
N ILE A 41 -7.54 4.64 -4.57
CA ILE A 41 -6.64 5.77 -4.30
C ILE A 41 -5.40 5.79 -5.19
N VAL A 42 -4.87 4.60 -5.55
CA VAL A 42 -3.68 4.53 -6.42
C VAL A 42 -3.97 5.14 -7.79
N ALA A 43 -5.12 4.82 -8.37
CA ALA A 43 -5.53 5.37 -9.66
C ALA A 43 -5.73 6.90 -9.58
N ASP A 44 -6.37 7.40 -8.53
CA ASP A 44 -6.59 8.85 -8.34
C ASP A 44 -5.26 9.61 -8.18
N LEU A 45 -4.30 9.05 -7.43
CA LEU A 45 -2.96 9.62 -7.29
C LEU A 45 -2.20 9.65 -8.62
N GLU A 46 -2.27 8.58 -9.39
CA GLU A 46 -1.65 8.48 -10.73
C GLU A 46 -2.23 9.49 -11.69
N ASP A 47 -3.57 9.56 -11.78
CA ASP A 47 -4.28 10.44 -12.69
C ASP A 47 -4.06 11.93 -12.37
N GLN A 48 -4.07 12.28 -11.08
CA GLN A 48 -3.83 13.67 -10.67
C GLN A 48 -2.38 14.08 -10.90
N PHE A 49 -1.43 13.20 -10.63
CA PHE A 49 -0.03 13.47 -10.93
C PHE A 49 0.23 13.62 -12.44
N GLU A 50 -0.40 12.78 -13.29
CA GLU A 50 -0.31 12.92 -14.74
C GLU A 50 -0.86 14.28 -15.22
N LYS A 51 -2.00 14.74 -14.65
CA LYS A 51 -2.56 16.07 -14.95
C LYS A 51 -1.61 17.22 -14.53
N ASP A 52 -0.98 17.08 -13.36
CA ASP A 52 -0.12 18.15 -12.81
C ASP A 52 1.26 18.23 -13.47
N SER A 53 1.78 17.10 -13.95
CA SER A 53 3.20 16.98 -14.39
C SER A 53 3.38 16.60 -15.84
N GLY A 54 2.37 16.04 -16.50
CA GLY A 54 2.47 15.40 -17.80
C GLY A 54 3.22 14.06 -17.78
N ILE A 55 3.61 13.56 -16.59
CA ILE A 55 4.33 12.29 -16.44
C ILE A 55 3.31 11.22 -16.06
N ARG A 56 3.27 10.16 -16.83
CA ARG A 56 2.41 9.02 -16.59
C ARG A 56 3.00 8.10 -15.53
N VAL A 57 2.19 7.68 -14.56
CA VAL A 57 2.47 6.58 -13.63
C VAL A 57 1.49 5.45 -13.90
N ARG A 58 1.95 4.22 -13.79
CA ARG A 58 1.11 3.02 -13.90
C ARG A 58 1.56 1.99 -12.88
N HIS A 59 0.60 1.22 -12.37
CA HIS A 59 0.90 0.23 -11.35
C HIS A 59 0.70 -1.21 -11.83
N VAL A 60 1.37 -2.13 -11.13
CA VAL A 60 1.09 -3.56 -11.11
C VAL A 60 0.74 -3.97 -9.68
N GLY A 61 -0.38 -4.68 -9.53
CA GLY A 61 -0.87 -5.11 -8.22
C GLY A 61 -0.26 -6.43 -7.77
N ALA A 62 0.21 -6.48 -6.51
CA ALA A 62 0.70 -7.71 -5.87
C ALA A 62 0.59 -7.58 -4.34
N GLY A 63 0.68 -8.68 -3.59
CA GLY A 63 0.90 -8.60 -2.15
C GLY A 63 2.30 -8.04 -1.84
N THR A 64 2.53 -7.43 -0.66
CA THR A 64 3.79 -6.76 -0.32
C THR A 64 5.04 -7.57 -0.67
N GLY A 65 5.12 -8.83 -0.26
CA GLY A 65 6.27 -9.67 -0.56
C GLY A 65 6.49 -9.91 -2.05
N ALA A 66 5.41 -10.10 -2.81
CA ALA A 66 5.47 -10.27 -4.26
C ALA A 66 5.82 -8.97 -4.99
N ALA A 67 5.31 -7.81 -4.54
CA ALA A 67 5.67 -6.51 -5.08
C ALA A 67 7.17 -6.21 -4.91
N LEU A 68 7.73 -6.48 -3.72
CA LEU A 68 9.16 -6.37 -3.48
C LEU A 68 9.96 -7.33 -4.38
N LYS A 69 9.49 -8.58 -4.53
CA LYS A 69 10.11 -9.59 -5.40
C LYS A 69 10.16 -9.18 -6.88
N ILE A 70 9.09 -8.58 -7.39
CA ILE A 70 9.04 -8.00 -8.75
C ILE A 70 10.10 -6.90 -8.86
N SER A 71 10.23 -6.07 -7.84
CA SER A 71 11.14 -4.93 -7.82
C SER A 71 12.61 -5.32 -7.69
N GLU A 72 12.92 -6.44 -7.04
CA GLU A 72 14.26 -7.04 -6.99
C GLU A 72 14.82 -7.38 -8.39
N GLN A 73 13.95 -7.48 -9.40
CA GLN A 73 14.34 -7.74 -10.79
C GLN A 73 14.62 -6.47 -11.60
N GLY A 74 14.41 -5.27 -11.02
CA GLY A 74 14.58 -3.99 -11.71
C GLY A 74 13.57 -3.74 -12.83
N THR A 75 12.43 -4.39 -12.81
CA THR A 75 11.36 -4.26 -13.82
C THR A 75 10.41 -3.10 -13.56
N VAL A 76 10.40 -2.57 -12.34
CA VAL A 76 9.64 -1.39 -11.92
C VAL A 76 10.58 -0.27 -11.45
N ASP A 77 10.05 0.94 -11.31
CA ASP A 77 10.80 2.13 -10.95
C ASP A 77 10.54 2.55 -9.49
N LEU A 78 9.41 2.10 -8.94
CA LEU A 78 8.91 2.46 -7.61
C LEU A 78 8.13 1.30 -6.99
N VAL A 79 8.13 1.22 -5.67
CA VAL A 79 7.33 0.26 -4.88
C VAL A 79 6.47 1.02 -3.89
N MET A 80 5.18 0.65 -3.75
CA MET A 80 4.26 1.16 -2.73
C MET A 80 3.74 -0.01 -1.88
N VAL A 81 4.19 -0.12 -0.65
CA VAL A 81 3.99 -1.30 0.20
C VAL A 81 3.80 -0.94 1.69
N HIS A 82 3.47 -1.94 2.53
CA HIS A 82 3.10 -1.72 3.92
C HIS A 82 3.62 -2.83 4.88
N ALA A 83 4.87 -3.27 4.73
CA ALA A 83 5.50 -4.22 5.65
C ALA A 83 6.92 -3.78 6.01
N LYS A 84 7.03 -2.91 7.02
CA LYS A 84 8.26 -2.21 7.40
C LYS A 84 9.51 -3.11 7.44
N ALA A 85 9.44 -4.27 8.06
CA ALA A 85 10.59 -5.18 8.15
C ALA A 85 11.07 -5.70 6.79
N LEU A 86 10.14 -6.00 5.85
CA LEU A 86 10.48 -6.41 4.49
C LEU A 86 11.02 -5.24 3.68
N GLU A 87 10.50 -4.05 3.88
CA GLU A 87 10.92 -2.80 3.25
C GLU A 87 12.35 -2.44 3.65
N GLU A 88 12.65 -2.48 4.94
CA GLU A 88 13.99 -2.24 5.49
C GLU A 88 15.01 -3.27 4.96
N LYS A 89 14.61 -4.54 4.88
CA LYS A 89 15.46 -5.57 4.28
C LYS A 89 15.72 -5.31 2.79
N PHE A 90 14.70 -4.94 2.02
CA PHE A 90 14.83 -4.61 0.59
C PHE A 90 15.83 -3.47 0.34
N ILE A 91 15.83 -2.47 1.22
CA ILE A 91 16.79 -1.35 1.17
C ILE A 91 18.19 -1.82 1.60
N ALA A 92 18.31 -2.58 2.69
CA ALA A 92 19.58 -3.09 3.17
C ALA A 92 20.28 -4.00 2.15
N ASP A 93 19.50 -4.77 1.37
CA ASP A 93 19.99 -5.60 0.27
C ASP A 93 20.35 -4.77 -1.00
N GLY A 94 20.18 -3.43 -0.94
CA GLY A 94 20.55 -2.50 -1.99
C GLY A 94 19.59 -2.45 -3.18
N PHE A 95 18.38 -2.98 -3.08
CA PHE A 95 17.38 -2.94 -4.15
C PHE A 95 16.61 -1.63 -4.21
N GLY A 96 16.36 -0.99 -3.08
CA GLY A 96 15.75 0.33 -2.93
C GLY A 96 16.73 1.37 -2.44
N THR A 97 16.35 2.66 -2.51
CA THR A 97 17.17 3.78 -2.01
C THR A 97 16.81 4.13 -0.58
N GLU A 98 15.54 4.42 -0.31
CA GLU A 98 15.04 4.86 0.99
C GLU A 98 13.56 4.54 1.14
N ARG A 99 13.10 4.41 2.39
CA ARG A 99 11.71 4.23 2.75
C ARG A 99 11.08 5.60 3.03
N ILE A 100 10.09 5.98 2.23
CA ILE A 100 9.42 7.27 2.35
C ILE A 100 7.97 7.03 2.77
N PRO A 101 7.57 7.39 4.01
CA PRO A 101 6.17 7.30 4.44
C PRO A 101 5.28 8.20 3.58
N VAL A 102 4.10 7.69 3.20
CA VAL A 102 3.15 8.44 2.34
C VAL A 102 1.81 8.60 3.02
N MET A 103 1.23 7.51 3.47
CA MET A 103 -0.12 7.48 4.04
C MET A 103 -0.27 6.28 4.98
N TYR A 104 -1.37 6.27 5.70
CA TYR A 104 -1.87 5.07 6.36
C TYR A 104 -3.38 4.96 6.16
N ASN A 105 -3.88 3.74 6.24
CA ASN A 105 -5.28 3.45 6.50
C ASN A 105 -5.38 2.66 7.81
N ASP A 106 -6.57 2.36 8.27
CA ASP A 106 -6.75 1.66 9.51
C ASP A 106 -7.67 0.45 9.37
N PHE A 107 -7.48 -0.45 10.31
CA PHE A 107 -8.38 -1.54 10.57
C PHE A 107 -9.33 -1.20 11.73
N LEU A 108 -10.40 -1.95 11.80
CA LEU A 108 -11.45 -1.84 12.81
C LEU A 108 -11.69 -3.21 13.42
N ILE A 109 -12.08 -3.25 14.69
CA ILE A 109 -12.80 -4.40 15.23
C ILE A 109 -14.29 -4.04 15.21
N VAL A 110 -15.03 -4.78 14.40
CA VAL A 110 -16.47 -4.61 14.25
C VAL A 110 -17.21 -5.81 14.82
N GLY A 111 -18.45 -5.59 15.24
CA GLY A 111 -19.26 -6.66 15.82
C GLY A 111 -20.71 -6.21 16.03
N PRO A 112 -21.55 -7.07 16.63
CA PRO A 112 -22.94 -6.76 16.88
C PRO A 112 -23.09 -5.52 17.77
N ALA A 113 -24.06 -4.65 17.46
CA ALA A 113 -24.28 -3.41 18.20
C ALA A 113 -24.58 -3.63 19.70
N ALA A 114 -25.09 -4.82 20.06
CA ALA A 114 -25.33 -5.22 21.44
C ALA A 114 -24.06 -5.50 22.26
N ASP A 115 -22.94 -5.70 21.56
CA ASP A 115 -21.60 -5.88 22.11
C ASP A 115 -21.49 -6.85 23.31
N PRO A 116 -21.81 -8.14 23.16
CA PRO A 116 -21.74 -9.10 24.26
C PRO A 116 -20.34 -9.27 24.87
N ALA A 117 -19.26 -8.91 24.13
CA ALA A 117 -17.90 -8.89 24.67
C ALA A 117 -17.62 -7.68 25.57
N GLY A 118 -18.38 -6.58 25.42
CA GLY A 118 -18.17 -5.34 26.17
C GLY A 118 -16.89 -4.61 25.78
N ILE A 119 -16.62 -4.51 24.46
CA ILE A 119 -15.40 -3.91 23.93
C ILE A 119 -15.62 -2.52 23.31
N LYS A 120 -16.87 -2.08 23.19
CA LYS A 120 -17.21 -0.81 22.55
C LYS A 120 -16.53 0.38 23.22
N GLY A 121 -15.82 1.15 22.42
CA GLY A 121 -15.09 2.34 22.88
C GLY A 121 -13.77 2.04 23.58
N MET A 122 -13.31 0.79 23.59
CA MET A 122 -11.95 0.47 24.06
C MET A 122 -10.91 1.10 23.14
N THR A 123 -9.84 1.60 23.75
CA THR A 123 -8.71 2.23 23.06
C THR A 123 -7.55 1.27 22.78
N SER A 124 -7.64 0.02 23.27
CA SER A 124 -6.68 -1.04 23.02
C SER A 124 -7.34 -2.20 22.28
N ALA A 125 -6.93 -2.39 21.03
CA ALA A 125 -7.41 -3.49 20.20
C ALA A 125 -6.95 -4.85 20.72
N THR A 126 -5.75 -4.95 21.29
CA THR A 126 -5.26 -6.20 21.90
C THR A 126 -6.05 -6.60 23.13
N GLU A 127 -6.40 -5.65 23.99
CA GLU A 127 -7.25 -5.93 25.14
C GLU A 127 -8.70 -6.26 24.74
N ALA A 128 -9.18 -5.64 23.67
CA ALA A 128 -10.49 -5.99 23.10
C ALA A 128 -10.52 -7.45 22.59
N LEU A 129 -9.48 -7.87 21.87
CA LEU A 129 -9.34 -9.26 21.42
C LEU A 129 -9.27 -10.25 22.60
N LYS A 130 -8.56 -9.89 23.69
CA LYS A 130 -8.54 -10.72 24.91
C LYS A 130 -9.94 -10.92 25.46
N LYS A 131 -10.73 -9.84 25.57
CA LYS A 131 -12.12 -9.95 26.04
C LYS A 131 -13.00 -10.80 25.14
N ILE A 132 -12.86 -10.69 23.81
CA ILE A 132 -13.57 -11.54 22.85
C ILE A 132 -13.26 -13.02 23.13
N ALA A 133 -11.97 -13.37 23.27
CA ALA A 133 -11.52 -14.73 23.55
C ALA A 133 -11.98 -15.23 24.93
N GLU A 134 -11.84 -14.43 25.99
CA GLU A 134 -12.28 -14.75 27.35
C GLU A 134 -13.79 -15.01 27.45
N LYS A 135 -14.59 -14.22 26.72
CA LYS A 135 -16.03 -14.39 26.66
C LYS A 135 -16.48 -15.54 25.75
N GLY A 136 -15.57 -16.04 24.89
CA GLY A 136 -15.88 -17.08 23.91
C GLY A 136 -16.96 -16.68 22.92
N VAL A 137 -17.10 -15.37 22.64
CA VAL A 137 -18.10 -14.88 21.68
C VAL A 137 -17.62 -15.09 20.25
N PRO A 138 -18.52 -15.34 19.27
CA PRO A 138 -18.14 -15.69 17.92
C PRO A 138 -17.28 -14.61 17.26
N PHE A 139 -16.15 -15.03 16.69
CA PHE A 139 -15.24 -14.20 15.88
C PHE A 139 -14.98 -14.88 14.53
N ILE A 140 -15.14 -14.14 13.44
CA ILE A 140 -14.91 -14.61 12.08
C ILE A 140 -13.59 -14.07 11.55
N SER A 141 -12.71 -14.97 11.12
CA SER A 141 -11.47 -14.65 10.43
C SER A 141 -11.56 -14.94 8.95
N ARG A 142 -10.87 -14.15 8.13
CA ARG A 142 -10.73 -14.47 6.69
C ARG A 142 -9.96 -15.77 6.44
N GLY A 143 -8.90 -16.04 7.18
CA GLY A 143 -8.11 -17.26 7.11
C GLY A 143 -7.34 -17.52 5.81
N ASP A 144 -7.26 -16.55 4.89
CA ASP A 144 -6.79 -16.71 3.50
C ASP A 144 -5.34 -16.22 3.26
N LYS A 145 -4.64 -15.82 4.30
CA LYS A 145 -3.28 -15.24 4.25
C LYS A 145 -3.21 -13.91 3.48
N SER A 146 -4.32 -13.23 3.27
CA SER A 146 -4.36 -11.84 2.76
C SER A 146 -3.74 -10.85 3.75
N GLY A 147 -3.54 -9.60 3.31
CA GLY A 147 -3.05 -8.53 4.20
C GLY A 147 -3.92 -8.34 5.45
N THR A 148 -5.25 -8.40 5.30
CA THR A 148 -6.19 -8.32 6.43
C THR A 148 -6.00 -9.48 7.40
N HIS A 149 -5.91 -10.72 6.89
CA HIS A 149 -5.71 -11.89 7.75
C HIS A 149 -4.33 -11.88 8.43
N VAL A 150 -3.28 -11.46 7.74
CA VAL A 150 -1.94 -11.33 8.35
C VAL A 150 -1.96 -10.30 9.48
N ALA A 151 -2.58 -9.13 9.26
CA ALA A 151 -2.71 -8.08 10.29
C ALA A 151 -3.55 -8.54 11.48
N GLU A 152 -4.64 -9.27 11.24
CA GLU A 152 -5.43 -9.91 12.28
C GLU A 152 -4.58 -10.85 13.14
N MET A 153 -3.82 -11.77 12.51
CA MET A 153 -2.99 -12.74 13.22
C MET A 153 -1.86 -12.07 14.01
N ASP A 154 -1.27 -10.99 13.47
CA ASP A 154 -0.27 -10.19 14.19
C ASP A 154 -0.89 -9.51 15.43
N LEU A 155 -2.12 -9.05 15.34
CA LEU A 155 -2.84 -8.45 16.47
C LEU A 155 -3.16 -9.50 17.54
N TRP A 156 -3.62 -10.71 17.18
CA TRP A 156 -3.81 -11.83 18.09
C TRP A 156 -2.50 -12.21 18.79
N LYS A 157 -1.40 -12.28 18.05
CA LYS A 157 -0.06 -12.55 18.60
C LYS A 157 0.35 -11.47 19.60
N LYS A 158 0.14 -10.19 19.31
CA LYS A 158 0.39 -9.08 20.24
C LYS A 158 -0.48 -9.17 21.49
N ALA A 159 -1.72 -9.67 21.37
CA ALA A 159 -2.58 -9.96 22.51
C ALA A 159 -2.11 -11.18 23.32
N GLY A 160 -1.11 -11.93 22.88
CA GLY A 160 -0.64 -13.15 23.52
C GLY A 160 -1.57 -14.35 23.37
N ILE A 161 -2.43 -14.34 22.34
CA ILE A 161 -3.45 -15.35 22.10
C ILE A 161 -3.19 -16.06 20.79
N THR A 162 -3.31 -17.38 20.77
CA THR A 162 -3.47 -18.19 19.58
C THR A 162 -4.94 -18.53 19.43
N PRO A 163 -5.70 -17.85 18.53
CA PRO A 163 -7.15 -18.03 18.48
C PRO A 163 -7.48 -19.45 17.98
N ALA A 164 -8.34 -20.13 18.72
CA ALA A 164 -8.78 -21.49 18.42
C ALA A 164 -10.08 -21.83 19.18
N GLY A 165 -10.75 -22.90 18.78
CA GLY A 165 -11.96 -23.38 19.42
C GLY A 165 -13.24 -22.92 18.72
N SER A 166 -14.39 -23.21 19.33
CA SER A 166 -15.70 -22.99 18.69
C SER A 166 -16.10 -21.53 18.51
N TRP A 167 -15.44 -20.60 19.20
CA TRP A 167 -15.69 -19.18 19.10
C TRP A 167 -14.92 -18.50 17.94
N TYR A 168 -13.85 -19.15 17.44
CA TYR A 168 -13.02 -18.62 16.34
C TYR A 168 -13.27 -19.43 15.08
N GLU A 169 -13.98 -18.85 14.13
CA GLU A 169 -14.35 -19.48 12.87
C GLU A 169 -13.54 -18.88 11.72
N VAL A 170 -12.82 -19.74 11.00
CA VAL A 170 -12.21 -19.38 9.71
C VAL A 170 -13.27 -19.48 8.63
N TYR A 171 -13.59 -18.37 7.98
CA TYR A 171 -14.59 -18.34 6.92
C TYR A 171 -14.12 -19.13 5.69
N ALA A 172 -14.87 -20.17 5.32
CA ALA A 172 -14.49 -21.09 4.23
C ALA A 172 -14.31 -20.40 2.87
N LYS A 173 -14.95 -19.24 2.68
CA LYS A 173 -14.87 -18.41 1.48
C LYS A 173 -14.10 -17.11 1.70
N GLY A 174 -13.22 -17.04 2.69
CA GLY A 174 -12.45 -15.84 3.00
C GLY A 174 -11.58 -15.35 1.85
N SER A 175 -11.15 -16.24 0.96
CA SER A 175 -10.42 -15.90 -0.28
C SER A 175 -11.24 -15.09 -1.28
N GLU A 176 -12.59 -15.04 -1.14
CA GLU A 176 -13.45 -14.18 -1.96
C GLU A 176 -13.31 -12.68 -1.57
N GLY A 177 -12.69 -12.37 -0.42
CA GLY A 177 -12.33 -11.01 -0.04
C GLY A 177 -12.95 -10.49 1.26
N ASN A 178 -12.71 -9.23 1.55
CA ASN A 178 -13.17 -8.55 2.76
C ASN A 178 -14.70 -8.38 2.80
N ALA A 179 -15.32 -7.95 1.72
CA ALA A 179 -16.76 -7.70 1.67
C ALA A 179 -17.60 -8.96 1.89
N PRO A 180 -17.36 -10.12 1.26
CA PRO A 180 -18.04 -11.37 1.58
C PRO A 180 -17.83 -11.82 3.03
N THR A 181 -16.61 -11.65 3.58
CA THR A 181 -16.30 -11.99 4.97
C THR A 181 -17.11 -11.11 5.93
N LEU A 182 -17.17 -9.81 5.69
CA LEU A 182 -17.94 -8.88 6.53
C LEU A 182 -19.44 -9.17 6.48
N THR A 183 -19.96 -9.47 5.29
CA THR A 183 -21.38 -9.85 5.13
C THR A 183 -21.70 -11.16 5.88
N TYR A 184 -20.82 -12.15 5.81
CA TYR A 184 -20.96 -13.39 6.57
C TYR A 184 -20.92 -13.15 8.08
N THR A 185 -20.00 -12.29 8.54
CA THR A 185 -19.91 -11.90 9.95
C THR A 185 -21.21 -11.26 10.45
N ASP A 186 -21.82 -10.38 9.64
CA ASP A 186 -23.11 -9.77 9.95
C ASP A 186 -24.23 -10.80 10.10
N GLN A 187 -24.31 -11.77 9.17
CA GLN A 187 -25.30 -12.88 9.24
C GLN A 187 -25.13 -13.72 10.49
N LYS A 188 -23.90 -13.89 10.97
CA LYS A 188 -23.59 -14.65 12.21
C LYS A 188 -23.76 -13.84 13.48
N GLY A 189 -23.91 -12.52 13.39
CA GLY A 189 -23.88 -11.63 14.56
C GLY A 189 -22.56 -11.75 15.34
N ALA A 190 -21.45 -11.92 14.63
CA ALA A 190 -20.13 -12.19 15.17
C ALA A 190 -19.25 -10.94 15.16
N TYR A 191 -18.06 -11.05 15.74
CA TYR A 191 -16.99 -10.04 15.63
C TYR A 191 -16.05 -10.37 14.47
N THR A 192 -15.38 -9.37 13.92
CA THR A 192 -14.30 -9.56 12.97
C THR A 192 -13.35 -8.36 12.97
N PHE A 193 -12.16 -8.60 12.41
CA PHE A 193 -11.17 -7.58 12.09
C PHE A 193 -11.29 -7.21 10.61
N MET A 194 -11.47 -5.92 10.31
CA MET A 194 -11.79 -5.48 8.96
C MET A 194 -11.18 -4.10 8.65
N ASP A 195 -10.78 -3.84 7.41
CA ASP A 195 -10.39 -2.51 7.00
C ASP A 195 -11.59 -1.53 6.97
N ARG A 196 -11.30 -0.26 7.25
CA ARG A 196 -12.32 0.80 7.30
C ARG A 196 -13.04 0.97 5.98
N ALA A 197 -12.33 0.90 4.85
CA ALA A 197 -12.92 1.12 3.53
C ALA A 197 -14.01 0.08 3.23
N THR A 198 -13.73 -1.21 3.48
CA THR A 198 -14.73 -2.27 3.34
C THR A 198 -15.92 -2.07 4.28
N TYR A 199 -15.67 -1.72 5.56
CA TYR A 199 -16.77 -1.44 6.48
C TYR A 199 -17.65 -0.30 5.97
N LEU A 200 -17.09 0.83 5.60
CA LEU A 200 -17.83 1.99 5.12
C LEU A 200 -18.61 1.70 3.83
N SER A 201 -18.06 0.90 2.93
CA SER A 201 -18.77 0.51 1.70
C SER A 201 -20.04 -0.31 1.96
N LEU A 202 -20.09 -1.06 3.05
CA LEU A 202 -21.20 -1.94 3.41
C LEU A 202 -22.05 -1.43 4.59
N GLN A 203 -21.63 -0.35 5.28
CA GLN A 203 -22.26 0.09 6.54
C GLN A 203 -23.77 0.31 6.47
N LYS A 204 -24.30 0.68 5.29
CA LYS A 204 -25.75 0.88 5.08
C LYS A 204 -26.53 -0.43 4.91
N SER A 205 -25.84 -1.55 4.64
CA SER A 205 -26.42 -2.86 4.35
C SER A 205 -26.20 -3.90 5.44
N ILE A 206 -25.39 -3.59 6.46
CA ILE A 206 -25.07 -4.47 7.60
C ILE A 206 -25.52 -3.84 8.91
N LYS A 207 -25.64 -4.68 9.94
CA LYS A 207 -26.04 -4.30 11.31
C LYS A 207 -24.85 -4.21 12.27
N LEU A 208 -23.66 -4.59 11.81
CA LEU A 208 -22.45 -4.51 12.62
C LEU A 208 -22.08 -3.05 12.88
N ALA A 209 -21.55 -2.80 14.07
CA ALA A 209 -21.06 -1.50 14.50
C ALA A 209 -19.52 -1.51 14.62
N VAL A 210 -18.89 -0.35 14.46
CA VAL A 210 -17.50 -0.16 14.86
C VAL A 210 -17.44 -0.16 16.37
N LEU A 211 -16.65 -1.04 16.96
CA LEU A 211 -16.52 -1.21 18.40
C LEU A 211 -15.15 -0.75 18.91
N VAL A 212 -14.08 -1.00 18.14
CA VAL A 212 -12.74 -0.53 18.45
C VAL A 212 -12.09 0.08 17.20
N GLU A 213 -11.57 1.27 17.36
CA GLU A 213 -10.86 2.04 16.34
C GLU A 213 -9.79 2.94 16.99
N LYS A 214 -8.96 3.61 16.19
CA LYS A 214 -7.99 4.62 16.63
C LYS A 214 -6.87 4.11 17.55
N ASP A 215 -6.66 2.79 17.62
CA ASP A 215 -5.47 2.23 18.24
C ASP A 215 -4.32 2.23 17.22
N GLU A 216 -3.13 2.58 17.65
CA GLU A 216 -1.92 2.54 16.81
C GLU A 216 -1.68 1.13 16.24
N ALA A 217 -2.05 0.08 16.98
CA ALA A 217 -1.94 -1.31 16.54
C ALA A 217 -2.88 -1.66 15.37
N LEU A 218 -3.87 -0.81 15.08
CA LEU A 218 -4.79 -0.94 13.95
C LEU A 218 -4.32 -0.18 12.71
N LEU A 219 -3.27 0.65 12.81
CA LEU A 219 -2.79 1.45 11.70
C LEU A 219 -1.97 0.61 10.71
N ASN A 220 -2.23 0.82 9.45
CA ASN A 220 -1.54 0.18 8.34
C ASN A 220 -0.76 1.24 7.55
N PHE A 221 0.51 1.42 7.90
CA PHE A 221 1.39 2.43 7.32
C PHE A 221 1.90 1.99 5.95
N ILE A 222 1.67 2.83 4.95
CA ILE A 222 2.05 2.64 3.56
C ILE A 222 3.20 3.58 3.23
N SER A 223 4.23 3.05 2.62
CA SER A 223 5.40 3.80 2.16
C SER A 223 5.70 3.54 0.69
N VAL A 224 6.45 4.43 0.09
CA VAL A 224 7.05 4.23 -1.23
C VAL A 224 8.56 4.08 -1.10
N ILE A 225 9.12 3.26 -1.99
CA ILE A 225 10.56 2.99 -2.06
C ILE A 225 11.00 3.11 -3.51
N PRO A 226 11.78 4.14 -3.89
CA PRO A 226 12.37 4.22 -5.22
C PRO A 226 13.37 3.08 -5.42
N VAL A 227 13.30 2.44 -6.59
CA VAL A 227 14.25 1.40 -6.97
C VAL A 227 15.64 1.99 -7.16
N ASN A 228 16.68 1.29 -6.71
CA ASN A 228 18.04 1.80 -6.68
C ASN A 228 18.65 1.93 -8.09
N PRO A 229 18.87 3.14 -8.61
CA PRO A 229 19.38 3.35 -9.96
C PRO A 229 20.85 2.91 -10.15
N LYS A 230 21.62 2.79 -9.04
CA LYS A 230 22.98 2.25 -9.11
C LYS A 230 22.97 0.74 -9.42
N LYS A 231 21.98 0.02 -8.92
CA LYS A 231 21.79 -1.42 -9.19
C LYS A 231 21.03 -1.66 -10.48
N PHE A 232 20.07 -0.78 -10.79
CA PHE A 232 19.18 -0.87 -11.95
C PHE A 232 19.22 0.41 -12.81
N PRO A 233 20.25 0.58 -13.65
CA PRO A 233 20.45 1.83 -14.42
C PRO A 233 19.33 2.14 -15.43
N LYS A 234 18.45 1.15 -15.73
CA LYS A 234 17.30 1.32 -16.63
C LYS A 234 16.04 1.81 -15.90
N ALA A 235 16.06 1.88 -14.56
CA ALA A 235 14.95 2.42 -13.79
C ALA A 235 14.77 3.91 -14.07
N ASN A 236 13.52 4.34 -14.27
CA ASN A 236 13.19 5.75 -14.45
C ASN A 236 13.16 6.47 -13.09
N TYR A 237 14.31 6.48 -12.41
CA TYR A 237 14.45 7.03 -11.07
C TYR A 237 14.10 8.53 -10.99
N GLN A 238 14.45 9.31 -12.02
CA GLN A 238 14.21 10.76 -11.98
C GLN A 238 12.73 11.09 -11.95
N ASP A 239 11.91 10.46 -12.79
CA ASP A 239 10.47 10.70 -12.81
C ASP A 239 9.78 10.02 -11.61
N ALA A 240 10.25 8.85 -11.17
CA ALA A 240 9.80 8.24 -9.92
C ALA A 240 9.99 9.21 -8.74
N MET A 241 11.12 9.89 -8.63
CA MET A 241 11.37 10.88 -7.59
C MET A 241 10.53 12.16 -7.74
N LYS A 242 10.10 12.53 -8.97
CA LYS A 242 9.12 13.62 -9.14
C LYS A 242 7.76 13.20 -8.59
N PHE A 243 7.33 11.96 -8.85
CA PHE A 243 6.10 11.43 -8.29
C PHE A 243 6.18 11.34 -6.76
N VAL A 244 7.27 10.86 -6.20
CA VAL A 244 7.48 10.80 -4.75
C VAL A 244 7.36 12.19 -4.12
N ARG A 245 8.06 13.20 -4.66
CA ARG A 245 7.96 14.58 -4.13
C ARG A 245 6.55 15.16 -4.26
N TRP A 246 5.81 14.80 -5.30
CA TRP A 246 4.42 15.20 -5.46
C TRP A 246 3.53 14.50 -4.43
N LEU A 247 3.73 13.19 -4.19
CA LEU A 247 3.01 12.40 -3.19
C LEU A 247 3.20 12.95 -1.77
N THR A 248 4.43 13.35 -1.43
CA THR A 248 4.76 13.84 -0.07
C THR A 248 4.42 15.31 0.14
N SER A 249 4.12 16.05 -0.93
CA SER A 249 3.75 17.47 -0.86
C SER A 249 2.40 17.65 -0.14
N PRO A 250 2.35 18.47 0.91
CA PRO A 250 1.12 18.77 1.65
C PRO A 250 0.00 19.35 0.77
N GLU A 251 0.36 20.21 -0.18
CA GLU A 251 -0.58 20.91 -1.06
C GLU A 251 -1.10 20.04 -2.23
N LYS A 252 -0.49 18.86 -2.43
CA LYS A 252 -0.77 17.98 -3.60
C LYS A 252 -1.19 16.59 -3.13
N GLY A 253 -0.28 15.62 -3.19
CA GLY A 253 -0.59 14.22 -2.88
C GLY A 253 -1.16 14.02 -1.49
N GLN A 254 -0.64 14.71 -0.46
CA GLN A 254 -1.13 14.58 0.90
C GLN A 254 -2.55 15.15 1.06
N LYS A 255 -2.85 16.26 0.39
CA LYS A 255 -4.20 16.82 0.36
C LYS A 255 -5.19 15.85 -0.31
N LEU A 256 -4.84 15.29 -1.48
CA LEU A 256 -5.68 14.31 -2.16
C LEU A 256 -5.93 13.08 -1.27
N ILE A 257 -4.89 12.57 -0.60
CA ILE A 257 -5.02 11.45 0.35
C ILE A 257 -6.03 11.77 1.46
N LEU A 258 -5.97 12.97 2.04
CA LEU A 258 -6.87 13.40 3.10
C LEU A 258 -8.32 13.53 2.62
N GLU A 259 -8.52 14.00 1.39
CA GLU A 259 -9.85 14.22 0.81
C GLU A 259 -10.46 12.93 0.23
N PHE A 260 -9.63 11.90 -0.02
CA PHE A 260 -10.09 10.67 -0.63
C PHE A 260 -11.13 9.92 0.21
N GLY A 261 -12.30 9.71 -0.36
CA GLY A 261 -13.42 9.00 0.26
C GLY A 261 -14.44 9.90 0.96
N ILE A 262 -14.12 11.17 1.26
CA ILE A 262 -15.03 12.08 2.00
C ILE A 262 -16.37 12.22 1.28
N ASP A 263 -16.38 12.46 -0.02
CA ASP A 263 -17.61 12.67 -0.80
C ASP A 263 -18.52 11.42 -0.80
N THR A 264 -17.91 10.25 -0.80
CA THR A 264 -18.64 8.97 -0.90
C THR A 264 -19.08 8.45 0.47
N TYR A 265 -18.21 8.58 1.47
CA TYR A 265 -18.37 7.93 2.78
C TYR A 265 -18.51 8.92 3.95
N GLY A 266 -18.35 10.22 3.71
CA GLY A 266 -18.36 11.25 4.76
C GLY A 266 -17.11 11.24 5.65
N SER A 267 -16.09 10.47 5.29
CA SER A 267 -14.85 10.29 6.04
C SER A 267 -13.70 9.91 5.12
N PRO A 268 -12.45 10.34 5.41
CA PRO A 268 -11.29 9.86 4.70
C PRO A 268 -11.13 8.34 4.83
N LEU A 269 -10.67 7.70 3.74
CA LEU A 269 -10.29 6.28 3.76
C LEU A 269 -8.79 6.08 4.01
N PHE A 270 -8.00 7.11 3.71
CA PHE A 270 -6.56 7.15 3.95
C PHE A 270 -6.20 8.47 4.62
N PHE A 271 -5.11 8.44 5.37
CA PHE A 271 -4.64 9.60 6.13
C PHE A 271 -3.21 9.95 5.72
N PRO A 272 -2.90 11.24 5.52
CA PRO A 272 -1.57 11.70 5.19
C PRO A 272 -0.52 11.31 6.23
N ASN A 273 0.68 10.91 5.78
CA ASN A 273 1.75 10.50 6.69
C ASN A 273 3.16 10.87 6.19
N SER A 274 3.29 11.79 5.25
CA SER A 274 4.62 12.22 4.82
C SER A 274 5.33 13.05 5.91
N PRO A 275 6.68 13.07 5.94
CA PRO A 275 7.44 13.92 6.85
C PRO A 275 7.08 15.40 6.71
N GLU A 276 6.83 15.85 5.48
CA GLU A 276 6.44 17.24 5.18
C GLU A 276 5.07 17.58 5.78
N TRP A 277 4.11 16.65 5.66
CA TRP A 277 2.79 16.80 6.27
C TRP A 277 2.87 16.86 7.80
N GLN A 278 3.59 15.91 8.42
CA GLN A 278 3.76 15.88 9.88
C GLN A 278 4.41 17.14 10.41
N THR A 279 5.39 17.70 9.68
CA THR A 279 6.05 18.97 10.05
C THR A 279 5.07 20.14 10.07
N LEU A 280 4.07 20.16 9.18
CA LEU A 280 3.03 21.21 9.20
C LEU A 280 2.09 21.06 10.40
N GLN A 281 1.72 19.82 10.76
CA GLN A 281 0.82 19.57 11.90
C GLN A 281 1.45 19.95 13.25
N THR A 282 2.77 19.88 13.37
CA THR A 282 3.48 20.25 14.61
C THR A 282 3.71 21.76 14.76
N LYS A 283 3.48 22.56 13.70
CA LYS A 283 3.65 24.03 13.70
C LYS A 283 2.35 24.79 13.94
N ASN A 284 1.22 24.10 13.90
CA ASN A 284 -0.12 24.61 14.16
C ASN A 284 -0.61 24.13 15.54
#